data_93b80ea4a93720d78a1948ead933a25c
#
_entry.id   93b80ea4a93720d78a1948ead933a25c
#
_cell.length_a   1.000
_cell.length_b   1.000
_cell.length_c   1.000
_cell.angle_alpha   90.00
_cell.angle_beta   90.00
_cell.angle_gamma   90.00
#
_symmetry.space_group_name_H-M   'P 1'
#
loop_
_entity.id
_entity.type
_entity.pdbx_description
1 polymer ?
#
loop_
_entity_poly.entity_id
_entity_poly.type
_entity_poly.pdbx_seq_one_letter_code
_entity_poly.pdbx_strand_id
1 'polypeptide(L)'
;YFENVAVGADALIGDEGKALPLVNKVIDEATAATCAEAVGAMRKLHEGTLDYARQRKQFGVPIASFQVLQHRMVDMFMNVEQAVSMTYMANIKVDDDAERAKAVSAAKVQIGKACKFVGQNAIQIHGGMGMTDELAIGHYFKRATMIEGLFGSVDHHLRRYEGLSFGKAA
;
A
#
# COMPACT_ATOMS: atom_id res chain seq x y z
N TYR A 1 16.09 3.26 22.60
CA TYR A 1 17.41 3.51 23.18
C TYR A 1 17.82 2.29 24.01
N PHE A 2 19.06 1.84 23.86
CA PHE A 2 19.65 0.76 24.65
C PHE A 2 20.86 1.33 25.39
N GLU A 3 20.87 1.26 26.71
CA GLU A 3 21.98 1.75 27.53
C GLU A 3 22.49 0.60 28.40
N ASN A 4 23.77 0.26 28.26
CA ASN A 4 24.47 -0.74 29.08
C ASN A 4 23.75 -2.12 29.15
N VAL A 5 23.08 -2.53 28.07
CA VAL A 5 22.43 -3.83 28.00
C VAL A 5 23.48 -4.89 27.67
N ALA A 6 23.78 -5.74 28.67
CA ALA A 6 24.68 -6.88 28.45
C ALA A 6 23.93 -8.01 27.76
N VAL A 7 24.48 -8.51 26.65
CA VAL A 7 23.96 -9.67 25.90
C VAL A 7 25.07 -10.70 25.72
N GLY A 8 24.72 -11.98 25.73
CA GLY A 8 25.68 -13.07 25.46
C GLY A 8 26.03 -13.15 23.99
N ALA A 9 27.13 -13.82 23.67
CA ALA A 9 27.56 -14.04 22.28
C ALA A 9 26.50 -14.84 21.45
N ASP A 10 25.68 -15.62 22.10
CA ASP A 10 24.59 -16.40 21.52
C ASP A 10 23.40 -15.53 21.05
N ALA A 11 23.33 -14.26 21.51
CA ALA A 11 22.36 -13.29 21.05
C ALA A 11 22.72 -12.64 19.69
N LEU A 12 23.95 -12.88 19.17
CA LEU A 12 24.38 -12.36 17.88
C LEU A 12 23.73 -13.15 16.73
N ILE A 13 23.03 -12.46 15.83
CA ILE A 13 22.44 -13.03 14.63
C ILE A 13 23.32 -12.68 13.43
N GLY A 14 23.97 -13.70 12.85
CA GLY A 14 24.94 -13.52 11.76
C GLY A 14 26.30 -13.04 12.24
N ASP A 15 27.08 -12.44 11.34
CA ASP A 15 28.43 -11.93 11.65
C ASP A 15 28.37 -10.52 12.23
N GLU A 16 29.27 -10.21 13.15
CA GLU A 16 29.43 -8.87 13.72
C GLU A 16 29.68 -7.83 12.61
N GLY A 17 28.89 -6.74 12.64
CA GLY A 17 28.96 -5.65 11.66
C GLY A 17 28.36 -5.95 10.29
N LYS A 18 27.78 -7.15 10.05
CA LYS A 18 27.22 -7.55 8.74
C LYS A 18 25.69 -7.74 8.74
N ALA A 19 24.98 -7.19 9.71
CA ALA A 19 23.53 -7.37 9.82
C ALA A 19 22.70 -6.63 8.75
N LEU A 20 23.21 -5.54 8.17
CA LEU A 20 22.43 -4.68 7.27
C LEU A 20 21.80 -5.40 6.06
N PRO A 21 22.49 -6.30 5.33
CA PRO A 21 21.87 -7.05 4.24
C PRO A 21 20.69 -7.93 4.73
N LEU A 22 20.84 -8.57 5.89
CA LEU A 22 19.78 -9.38 6.49
C LEU A 22 18.57 -8.53 6.88
N VAL A 23 18.80 -7.38 7.54
CA VAL A 23 17.74 -6.44 7.90
C VAL A 23 17.00 -5.94 6.66
N ASN A 24 17.72 -5.58 5.60
CA ASN A 24 17.11 -5.14 4.34
C ASN A 24 16.25 -6.24 3.71
N LYS A 25 16.67 -7.50 3.76
CA LYS A 25 15.90 -8.63 3.29
C LYS A 25 14.58 -8.75 4.03
N VAL A 26 14.62 -8.74 5.36
CA VAL A 26 13.42 -8.83 6.22
C VAL A 26 12.47 -7.65 5.97
N ILE A 27 13.00 -6.43 5.79
CA ILE A 27 12.19 -5.24 5.46
C ILE A 27 11.52 -5.41 4.09
N ASP A 28 12.21 -5.96 3.10
CA ASP A 28 11.62 -6.21 1.77
C ASP A 28 10.49 -7.24 1.84
N GLU A 29 10.67 -8.35 2.57
CA GLU A 29 9.63 -9.35 2.80
C GLU A 29 8.41 -8.76 3.52
N ALA A 30 8.65 -7.98 4.59
CA ALA A 30 7.59 -7.27 5.31
C ALA A 30 6.88 -6.23 4.43
N THR A 31 7.60 -5.55 3.55
CA THR A 31 7.03 -4.61 2.58
C THR A 31 6.12 -5.32 1.58
N ALA A 32 6.55 -6.47 1.04
CA ALA A 32 5.72 -7.28 0.13
C ALA A 32 4.43 -7.76 0.81
N ALA A 33 4.51 -8.24 2.05
CA ALA A 33 3.35 -8.63 2.85
C ALA A 33 2.39 -7.44 3.10
N THR A 34 2.95 -6.27 3.40
CA THR A 34 2.16 -5.04 3.60
C THR A 34 1.48 -4.58 2.30
N CYS A 35 2.10 -4.77 1.14
CA CYS A 35 1.46 -4.54 -0.16
C CYS A 35 0.24 -5.44 -0.36
N ALA A 36 0.31 -6.71 0.04
CA ALA A 36 -0.82 -7.63 -0.04
C ALA A 36 -1.97 -7.22 0.90
N GLU A 37 -1.66 -6.77 2.12
CA GLU A 37 -2.66 -6.20 3.03
C GLU A 37 -3.36 -4.98 2.41
N ALA A 38 -2.59 -4.08 1.81
CA ALA A 38 -3.11 -2.88 1.16
C ALA A 38 -4.11 -3.19 0.04
N VAL A 39 -3.84 -4.22 -0.77
CA VAL A 39 -4.77 -4.69 -1.81
C VAL A 39 -6.10 -5.14 -1.19
N GLY A 40 -6.06 -5.88 -0.08
CA GLY A 40 -7.27 -6.27 0.66
C GLY A 40 -8.09 -5.07 1.13
N ALA A 41 -7.43 -4.07 1.73
CA ALA A 41 -8.07 -2.85 2.19
C ALA A 41 -8.68 -2.04 1.02
N MET A 42 -7.93 -1.87 -0.08
CA MET A 42 -8.42 -1.15 -1.27
C MET A 42 -9.60 -1.84 -1.96
N ARG A 43 -9.62 -3.18 -2.01
CA ARG A 43 -10.78 -3.94 -2.51
C ARG A 43 -12.02 -3.65 -1.67
N LYS A 44 -11.90 -3.65 -0.33
CA LYS A 44 -13.02 -3.32 0.56
C LYS A 44 -13.47 -1.87 0.42
N LEU A 45 -12.56 -0.93 0.23
CA LEU A 45 -12.88 0.46 -0.08
C LEU A 45 -13.67 0.58 -1.39
N HIS A 46 -13.23 -0.08 -2.46
CA HIS A 46 -13.88 -0.03 -3.76
C HIS A 46 -15.25 -0.73 -3.76
N GLU A 47 -15.34 -1.98 -3.27
CA GLU A 47 -16.59 -2.75 -3.18
C GLU A 47 -17.64 -1.99 -2.36
N GLY A 48 -17.25 -1.54 -1.14
CA GLY A 48 -18.16 -0.79 -0.27
C GLY A 48 -18.62 0.53 -0.89
N THR A 49 -17.76 1.18 -1.67
CA THR A 49 -18.13 2.42 -2.40
C THR A 49 -19.14 2.14 -3.52
N LEU A 50 -18.96 1.04 -4.27
CA LEU A 50 -19.93 0.64 -5.29
C LEU A 50 -21.30 0.34 -4.68
N ASP A 51 -21.33 -0.42 -3.59
CA ASP A 51 -22.57 -0.79 -2.93
C ASP A 51 -23.29 0.43 -2.33
N TYR A 52 -22.52 1.32 -1.69
CA TYR A 52 -23.07 2.58 -1.20
C TYR A 52 -23.66 3.43 -2.32
N ALA A 53 -22.94 3.60 -3.42
CA ALA A 53 -23.36 4.42 -4.55
C ALA A 53 -24.64 3.89 -5.22
N ARG A 54 -24.85 2.57 -5.23
CA ARG A 54 -26.09 1.93 -5.74
C ARG A 54 -27.30 2.15 -4.83
N GLN A 55 -27.08 2.25 -3.54
CA GLN A 55 -28.16 2.38 -2.54
C GLN A 55 -28.49 3.84 -2.21
N ARG A 56 -27.48 4.71 -2.15
CA ARG A 56 -27.64 6.12 -1.79
C ARG A 56 -28.34 6.88 -2.90
N LYS A 57 -29.45 7.52 -2.56
CA LYS A 57 -30.23 8.34 -3.50
C LYS A 57 -30.02 9.81 -3.22
N GLN A 58 -29.82 10.59 -4.28
CA GLN A 58 -29.85 12.05 -4.30
C GLN A 58 -30.50 12.49 -5.62
N PHE A 59 -31.21 13.62 -5.60
CA PHE A 59 -31.95 14.13 -6.78
C PHE A 59 -32.92 13.10 -7.38
N GLY A 60 -33.50 12.24 -6.54
CA GLY A 60 -34.47 11.23 -6.93
C GLY A 60 -33.93 9.92 -7.50
N VAL A 61 -32.58 9.80 -7.71
CA VAL A 61 -31.94 8.61 -8.31
C VAL A 61 -30.76 8.13 -7.46
N PRO A 62 -30.33 6.85 -7.61
CA PRO A 62 -29.08 6.38 -7.02
C PRO A 62 -27.90 7.22 -7.49
N ILE A 63 -26.96 7.54 -6.60
CA ILE A 63 -25.79 8.35 -6.99
C ILE A 63 -24.88 7.63 -8.00
N ALA A 64 -24.95 6.30 -8.08
CA ALA A 64 -24.27 5.51 -9.11
C ALA A 64 -24.73 5.82 -10.55
N SER A 65 -25.88 6.49 -10.74
CA SER A 65 -26.36 6.90 -12.07
C SER A 65 -25.63 8.13 -12.63
N PHE A 66 -24.90 8.87 -11.79
CA PHE A 66 -24.16 10.05 -12.23
C PHE A 66 -22.83 9.65 -12.89
N GLN A 67 -22.68 10.00 -14.15
CA GLN A 67 -21.50 9.61 -14.96
C GLN A 67 -20.16 10.02 -14.32
N VAL A 68 -20.09 11.19 -13.69
CA VAL A 68 -18.88 11.65 -12.99
C VAL A 68 -18.45 10.71 -11.86
N LEU A 69 -19.41 10.09 -11.16
CA LEU A 69 -19.12 9.12 -10.11
C LEU A 69 -18.78 7.74 -10.69
N GLN A 70 -19.41 7.36 -11.81
CA GLN A 70 -19.06 6.14 -12.53
C GLN A 70 -17.60 6.16 -12.99
N HIS A 71 -17.16 7.24 -13.64
CA HIS A 71 -15.75 7.41 -14.05
C HIS A 71 -14.81 7.31 -12.85
N ARG A 72 -15.14 7.97 -11.76
CA ARG A 72 -14.33 7.93 -10.54
C ARG A 72 -14.20 6.52 -9.95
N MET A 73 -15.30 5.76 -9.93
CA MET A 73 -15.30 4.36 -9.46
C MET A 73 -14.53 3.42 -10.41
N VAL A 74 -14.56 3.68 -11.72
CA VAL A 74 -13.73 2.96 -12.70
C VAL A 74 -12.25 3.25 -12.48
N ASP A 75 -11.87 4.51 -12.24
CA ASP A 75 -10.49 4.88 -11.93
C ASP A 75 -10.02 4.21 -10.63
N MET A 76 -10.88 4.11 -9.61
CA MET A 76 -10.57 3.35 -8.38
C MET A 76 -10.32 1.88 -8.71
N PHE A 77 -11.17 1.25 -9.51
CA PHE A 77 -11.00 -0.14 -9.95
C PHE A 77 -9.66 -0.36 -10.66
N MET A 78 -9.32 0.50 -11.63
CA MET A 78 -8.03 0.40 -12.36
C MET A 78 -6.83 0.49 -11.41
N ASN A 79 -6.88 1.39 -10.42
CA ASN A 79 -5.82 1.50 -9.41
C ASN A 79 -5.69 0.24 -8.54
N VAL A 80 -6.83 -0.38 -8.17
CA VAL A 80 -6.84 -1.64 -7.42
C VAL A 80 -6.21 -2.77 -8.25
N GLU A 81 -6.60 -2.94 -9.51
CA GLU A 81 -6.09 -4.01 -10.38
C GLU A 81 -4.59 -3.86 -10.69
N GLN A 82 -4.12 -2.63 -10.89
CA GLN A 82 -2.69 -2.35 -11.01
C GLN A 82 -1.94 -2.70 -9.72
N ALA A 83 -2.51 -2.36 -8.56
CA ALA A 83 -1.93 -2.70 -7.27
C ALA A 83 -1.87 -4.23 -7.05
N VAL A 84 -2.90 -4.96 -7.46
CA VAL A 84 -2.92 -6.45 -7.44
C VAL A 84 -1.77 -7.01 -8.28
N SER A 85 -1.63 -6.56 -9.52
CA SER A 85 -0.59 -7.03 -10.43
C SER A 85 0.81 -6.77 -9.90
N MET A 86 1.05 -5.57 -9.35
CA MET A 86 2.34 -5.22 -8.76
C MET A 86 2.64 -5.99 -7.48
N THR A 87 1.62 -6.30 -6.68
CA THR A 87 1.75 -7.14 -5.49
C THR A 87 2.11 -8.58 -5.85
N TYR A 88 1.50 -9.15 -6.89
CA TYR A 88 1.90 -10.46 -7.40
C TYR A 88 3.36 -10.47 -7.86
N MET A 89 3.78 -9.47 -8.63
CA MET A 89 5.17 -9.34 -9.07
C MET A 89 6.14 -9.32 -7.87
N ALA A 90 5.86 -8.51 -6.86
CA ALA A 90 6.72 -8.42 -5.66
C ALA A 90 6.80 -9.76 -4.92
N ASN A 91 5.66 -10.43 -4.73
CA ASN A 91 5.63 -11.72 -4.02
C ASN A 91 6.29 -12.87 -4.80
N ILE A 92 6.18 -12.89 -6.13
CA ILE A 92 6.89 -13.87 -6.97
C ILE A 92 8.41 -13.67 -6.90
N LYS A 93 8.85 -12.40 -6.76
CA LYS A 93 10.26 -12.03 -6.74
C LYS A 93 10.86 -11.94 -5.33
N VAL A 94 10.09 -12.21 -4.28
CA VAL A 94 10.53 -12.00 -2.89
C VAL A 94 11.73 -12.87 -2.50
N ASP A 95 11.86 -14.06 -3.05
CA ASP A 95 12.96 -14.99 -2.80
C ASP A 95 14.14 -14.84 -3.78
N ASP A 96 14.00 -13.99 -4.80
CA ASP A 96 15.03 -13.70 -5.79
C ASP A 96 15.93 -12.56 -5.27
N ASP A 97 17.12 -12.89 -4.75
CA ASP A 97 18.02 -11.89 -4.15
C ASP A 97 18.44 -10.78 -5.10
N ALA A 98 18.47 -11.02 -6.42
CA ALA A 98 18.83 -10.02 -7.43
C ALA A 98 17.68 -9.06 -7.75
N GLU A 99 16.44 -9.56 -7.77
CA GLU A 99 15.27 -8.80 -8.24
C GLU A 99 14.38 -8.28 -7.09
N ARG A 100 14.43 -8.93 -5.90
CA ARG A 100 13.55 -8.61 -4.76
C ARG A 100 13.45 -7.13 -4.47
N ALA A 101 14.58 -6.48 -4.23
CA ALA A 101 14.63 -5.08 -3.79
C ALA A 101 13.98 -4.14 -4.80
N LYS A 102 14.20 -4.41 -6.10
CA LYS A 102 13.64 -3.64 -7.21
C LYS A 102 12.14 -3.89 -7.37
N ALA A 103 11.71 -5.15 -7.36
CA ALA A 103 10.31 -5.54 -7.50
C ALA A 103 9.46 -5.01 -6.34
N VAL A 104 9.94 -5.16 -5.10
CA VAL A 104 9.27 -4.66 -3.89
C VAL A 104 9.17 -3.14 -3.91
N SER A 105 10.23 -2.43 -4.32
CA SER A 105 10.19 -0.97 -4.39
C SER A 105 9.19 -0.48 -5.45
N ALA A 106 9.15 -1.12 -6.64
CA ALA A 106 8.18 -0.80 -7.68
C ALA A 106 6.74 -1.01 -7.21
N ALA A 107 6.47 -2.15 -6.54
CA ALA A 107 5.16 -2.46 -5.98
C ALA A 107 4.75 -1.43 -4.92
N LYS A 108 5.64 -1.09 -3.99
CA LYS A 108 5.33 -0.14 -2.91
C LYS A 108 5.04 1.27 -3.42
N VAL A 109 5.68 1.71 -4.52
CA VAL A 109 5.34 2.98 -5.21
C VAL A 109 3.90 2.94 -5.73
N GLN A 110 3.52 1.88 -6.43
CA GLN A 110 2.16 1.75 -6.96
C GLN A 110 1.12 1.64 -5.84
N ILE A 111 1.40 0.83 -4.82
CA ILE A 111 0.53 0.66 -3.65
C ILE A 111 0.31 1.99 -2.92
N GLY A 112 1.35 2.76 -2.63
CA GLY A 112 1.22 4.04 -1.94
C GLY A 112 0.33 5.03 -2.71
N LYS A 113 0.52 5.13 -4.03
CA LYS A 113 -0.32 5.97 -4.91
C LYS A 113 -1.77 5.49 -4.95
N ALA A 114 -1.98 4.18 -5.12
CA ALA A 114 -3.30 3.57 -5.19
C ALA A 114 -4.06 3.70 -3.86
N CYS A 115 -3.42 3.45 -2.71
CA CYS A 115 -4.00 3.62 -1.38
C CYS A 115 -4.55 5.04 -1.18
N LYS A 116 -3.76 6.04 -1.53
CA LYS A 116 -4.17 7.44 -1.45
C LYS A 116 -5.36 7.73 -2.37
N PHE A 117 -5.26 7.33 -3.63
CA PHE A 117 -6.31 7.60 -4.62
C PHE A 117 -7.62 6.89 -4.27
N VAL A 118 -7.59 5.58 -4.04
CA VAL A 118 -8.78 4.77 -3.74
C VAL A 118 -9.40 5.21 -2.42
N GLY A 119 -8.58 5.41 -1.39
CA GLY A 119 -9.05 5.82 -0.08
C GLY A 119 -9.74 7.18 -0.08
N GLN A 120 -9.12 8.20 -0.68
CA GLN A 120 -9.69 9.54 -0.75
C GLN A 120 -10.98 9.57 -1.57
N ASN A 121 -11.05 8.84 -2.69
CA ASN A 121 -12.25 8.77 -3.51
C ASN A 121 -13.38 7.99 -2.82
N ALA A 122 -13.07 6.95 -2.06
CA ALA A 122 -14.06 6.24 -1.24
C ALA A 122 -14.70 7.19 -0.21
N ILE A 123 -13.90 7.90 0.58
CA ILE A 123 -14.41 8.89 1.54
C ILE A 123 -15.23 9.98 0.83
N GLN A 124 -14.74 10.51 -0.29
CA GLN A 124 -15.44 11.56 -1.04
C GLN A 124 -16.81 11.11 -1.54
N ILE A 125 -16.93 9.89 -2.07
CA ILE A 125 -18.22 9.37 -2.58
C ILE A 125 -19.21 9.09 -1.45
N HIS A 126 -18.74 8.65 -0.28
CA HIS A 126 -19.57 8.48 0.92
C HIS A 126 -20.00 9.82 1.55
N GLY A 127 -19.27 10.92 1.27
CA GLY A 127 -19.52 12.23 1.86
C GLY A 127 -19.42 12.20 3.38
N GLY A 128 -20.34 12.85 4.09
CA GLY A 128 -20.34 12.89 5.56
C GLY A 128 -20.30 11.51 6.24
N MET A 129 -20.97 10.51 5.66
CA MET A 129 -20.98 9.13 6.18
C MET A 129 -19.60 8.47 6.15
N GLY A 130 -18.74 8.84 5.22
CA GLY A 130 -17.36 8.34 5.15
C GLY A 130 -16.46 8.82 6.30
N MET A 131 -16.88 9.86 7.02
CA MET A 131 -16.15 10.43 8.16
C MET A 131 -16.64 9.92 9.51
N THR A 132 -17.72 9.11 9.54
CA THR A 132 -18.26 8.55 10.78
C THR A 132 -17.61 7.21 11.10
N ASP A 133 -17.68 6.80 12.37
CA ASP A 133 -17.21 5.48 12.81
C ASP A 133 -18.25 4.36 12.55
N GLU A 134 -19.44 4.71 12.07
CA GLU A 134 -20.50 3.76 11.76
C GLU A 134 -20.19 2.87 10.53
N LEU A 135 -19.42 3.41 9.59
CA LEU A 135 -19.02 2.68 8.38
C LEU A 135 -17.55 2.29 8.41
N ALA A 136 -17.26 1.05 8.02
CA ALA A 136 -15.91 0.52 7.96
C ALA A 136 -14.99 1.25 6.96
N ILE A 137 -15.54 2.05 6.05
CA ILE A 137 -14.79 2.81 5.03
C ILE A 137 -13.73 3.71 5.67
N GLY A 138 -14.07 4.44 6.73
CA GLY A 138 -13.13 5.30 7.46
C GLY A 138 -11.95 4.50 8.06
N HIS A 139 -12.19 3.31 8.57
CA HIS A 139 -11.15 2.45 9.14
C HIS A 139 -10.20 1.91 8.06
N TYR A 140 -10.72 1.43 6.93
CA TYR A 140 -9.90 1.01 5.79
C TYR A 140 -9.08 2.18 5.20
N PHE A 141 -9.67 3.38 5.13
CA PHE A 141 -8.95 4.58 4.69
C PHE A 141 -7.78 4.93 5.62
N LYS A 142 -8.00 4.94 6.93
CA LYS A 142 -6.94 5.18 7.93
C LYS A 142 -5.81 4.15 7.78
N ARG A 143 -6.16 2.85 7.62
CA ARG A 143 -5.17 1.79 7.44
C ARG A 143 -4.40 1.93 6.12
N ALA A 144 -5.07 2.19 5.00
CA ALA A 144 -4.44 2.43 3.71
C ALA A 144 -3.48 3.62 3.75
N THR A 145 -3.86 4.71 4.44
CA THR A 145 -3.01 5.89 4.65
C THR A 145 -1.78 5.55 5.47
N MET A 146 -1.91 4.73 6.52
CA MET A 146 -0.77 4.31 7.34
C MET A 146 0.19 3.40 6.56
N ILE A 147 -0.33 2.50 5.75
CA ILE A 147 0.47 1.59 4.90
C ILE A 147 1.36 2.37 3.93
N GLU A 148 0.93 3.53 3.44
CA GLU A 148 1.75 4.37 2.55
C GLU A 148 3.11 4.71 3.20
N GLY A 149 3.13 5.09 4.47
CA GLY A 149 4.37 5.44 5.19
C GLY A 149 5.14 4.24 5.75
N LEU A 150 4.51 3.08 5.89
CA LEU A 150 5.11 1.91 6.54
C LEU A 150 6.22 1.32 5.67
N PHE A 151 7.41 1.06 6.26
CA PHE A 151 8.63 0.59 5.57
C PHE A 151 9.14 1.49 4.44
N GLY A 152 8.74 2.75 4.42
CA GLY A 152 9.15 3.76 3.44
C GLY A 152 8.00 4.28 2.59
N SER A 153 8.03 5.59 2.34
CA SER A 153 7.04 6.30 1.51
C SER A 153 7.22 6.02 0.01
N VAL A 154 6.28 6.51 -0.78
CA VAL A 154 6.37 6.50 -2.26
C VAL A 154 7.71 7.09 -2.72
N ASP A 155 8.11 8.24 -2.19
CA ASP A 155 9.36 8.91 -2.59
C ASP A 155 10.61 8.11 -2.21
N HIS A 156 10.60 7.46 -1.04
CA HIS A 156 11.69 6.58 -0.62
C HIS A 156 11.87 5.43 -1.63
N HIS A 157 10.79 4.72 -1.94
CA HIS A 157 10.85 3.58 -2.85
C HIS A 157 11.10 3.96 -4.29
N LEU A 158 10.67 5.15 -4.72
CA LEU A 158 10.99 5.67 -6.05
C LEU A 158 12.50 5.90 -6.22
N ARG A 159 13.13 6.59 -5.25
CA ARG A 159 14.60 6.79 -5.25
C ARG A 159 15.36 5.48 -5.14
N ARG A 160 14.87 4.55 -4.33
CA ARG A 160 15.48 3.22 -4.20
C ARG A 160 15.41 2.46 -5.52
N TYR A 161 14.27 2.46 -6.19
CA TYR A 161 14.09 1.84 -7.51
C TYR A 161 15.01 2.45 -8.56
N GLU A 162 15.11 3.77 -8.59
CA GLU A 162 16.00 4.51 -9.48
C GLU A 162 17.47 4.10 -9.26
N GLY A 163 17.94 4.12 -8.02
CA GLY A 163 19.30 3.72 -7.67
C GLY A 163 19.62 2.26 -8.05
N LEU A 164 18.65 1.34 -7.90
CA LEU A 164 18.79 -0.06 -8.29
C LEU A 164 18.73 -0.29 -9.81
N SER A 165 18.12 0.62 -10.55
CA SER A 165 17.93 0.47 -12.00
C SER A 165 19.04 1.11 -12.82
N PHE A 166 19.56 2.25 -12.38
CA PHE A 166 20.48 3.09 -13.15
C PHE A 166 21.84 3.29 -12.46
N GLY A 167 22.04 2.72 -11.28
CA GLY A 167 23.16 3.03 -10.43
C GLY A 167 23.00 4.40 -9.75
N LYS A 168 23.83 4.70 -8.76
CA LYS A 168 23.90 6.08 -8.24
C LYS A 168 24.40 6.95 -9.38
N ALA A 169 23.60 7.91 -9.83
CA ALA A 169 24.12 9.03 -10.59
C ALA A 169 25.27 9.62 -9.78
N ALA A 170 26.45 9.66 -10.37
CA ALA A 170 27.68 10.12 -9.74
C ALA A 170 27.57 11.60 -9.34
#